data_9b9d7e4f632670f74362f13ebadfeeae
#
_entry.id   9b9d7e4f632670f74362f13ebadfeeae
#
_cell.length_a   1.000
_cell.length_b   1.000
_cell.length_c   1.000
_cell.angle_alpha   90.00
_cell.angle_beta   90.00
_cell.angle_gamma   90.00
#
_symmetry.space_group_name_H-M   'P 1'
#
loop_
_entity.id
_entity.type
_entity.pdbx_description
1 polymer ?
#
loop_
_entity_poly.entity_id
_entity_poly.type
_entity_poly.pdbx_seq_one_letter_code
_entity_poly.pdbx_strand_id
1 'polypeptide(L)'
;MSGHFAALPINTDVIGNTTEPFVHAIDERWLMAYSAGLGDMLNCYVDTTREFGIVGHPLFSICVEWPAIEASRDLLYQYGLTPDERFRVVHSTHNVAIHRLIRPGDQLVNKAHILSVTEIRSGAIVLVRVDTLDDQNVAVASSIQGHVYRNVAVCG
;
A
#
# COMPACT_ATOMS: atom_id res chain seq x y z
N MET A 1 3.54 -5.18 -38.84
CA MET A 1 4.42 -4.09 -38.40
C MET A 1 4.07 -3.79 -36.96
N SER A 2 4.77 -4.43 -36.01
CA SER A 2 4.61 -4.16 -34.59
C SER A 2 5.41 -2.88 -34.27
N GLY A 3 4.70 -1.76 -34.17
CA GLY A 3 5.28 -0.52 -33.67
C GLY A 3 5.74 -0.77 -32.22
N HIS A 4 7.04 -0.90 -32.03
CA HIS A 4 7.64 -0.71 -30.71
C HIS A 4 7.43 0.77 -30.38
N PHE A 5 6.39 1.05 -29.61
CA PHE A 5 6.36 2.30 -28.86
C PHE A 5 7.54 2.23 -27.92
N ALA A 6 8.53 3.10 -28.11
CA ALA A 6 9.60 3.27 -27.14
C ALA A 6 8.93 3.59 -25.79
N ALA A 7 9.14 2.72 -24.80
CA ALA A 7 8.61 2.95 -23.46
C ALA A 7 9.14 4.30 -22.97
N LEU A 8 8.23 5.20 -22.61
CA LEU A 8 8.65 6.47 -22.01
C LEU A 8 9.20 6.16 -20.61
N PRO A 9 10.36 6.72 -20.24
CA PRO A 9 10.91 6.52 -18.91
C PRO A 9 9.98 7.15 -17.86
N ILE A 10 9.92 6.56 -16.65
CA ILE A 10 9.25 7.19 -15.51
C ILE A 10 10.01 8.47 -15.15
N ASN A 11 9.30 9.61 -15.13
CA ASN A 11 9.91 10.88 -14.76
C ASN A 11 9.97 11.01 -13.24
N THR A 12 11.14 11.37 -12.69
CA THR A 12 11.36 11.59 -11.25
C THR A 12 10.54 12.75 -10.68
N ASP A 13 9.94 13.63 -11.49
CA ASP A 13 9.01 14.67 -11.05
C ASP A 13 7.78 14.12 -10.29
N VAL A 14 7.50 12.81 -10.39
CA VAL A 14 6.47 12.14 -9.58
C VAL A 14 6.83 12.08 -8.09
N ILE A 15 8.10 12.22 -7.72
CA ILE A 15 8.57 12.16 -6.33
C ILE A 15 7.92 13.28 -5.53
N GLY A 16 7.39 12.95 -4.36
CA GLY A 16 6.64 13.86 -3.49
C GLY A 16 5.15 13.93 -3.77
N ASN A 17 4.67 13.38 -4.90
CA ASN A 17 3.23 13.31 -5.16
C ASN A 17 2.54 12.31 -4.22
N THR A 18 1.27 12.61 -3.94
CA THR A 18 0.45 11.86 -3.00
C THR A 18 -0.88 11.47 -3.62
N THR A 19 -1.45 10.38 -3.16
CA THR A 19 -2.82 9.99 -3.53
C THR A 19 -3.84 10.85 -2.79
N GLU A 20 -5.10 10.80 -3.25
CA GLU A 20 -6.23 11.15 -2.40
C GLU A 20 -6.31 10.21 -1.20
N PRO A 21 -6.91 10.64 -0.08
CA PRO A 21 -7.10 9.80 1.09
C PRO A 21 -8.19 8.73 0.87
N PHE A 22 -7.96 7.53 1.40
CA PHE A 22 -8.94 6.45 1.45
C PHE A 22 -9.42 6.27 2.88
N VAL A 23 -10.73 6.24 3.09
CA VAL A 23 -11.36 6.12 4.40
C VAL A 23 -11.97 4.73 4.57
N HIS A 24 -11.73 4.11 5.73
CA HIS A 24 -12.21 2.79 6.07
C HIS A 24 -12.91 2.80 7.43
N ALA A 25 -14.13 2.29 7.48
CA ALA A 25 -14.82 1.95 8.72
C ALA A 25 -14.53 0.48 9.05
N ILE A 26 -13.88 0.22 10.16
CA ILE A 26 -13.42 -1.11 10.55
C ILE A 26 -14.49 -1.79 11.40
N ASP A 27 -14.95 -2.96 10.95
CA ASP A 27 -15.90 -3.79 11.69
C ASP A 27 -15.28 -5.13 12.15
N GLU A 28 -15.93 -5.80 13.09
CA GLU A 28 -15.49 -7.08 13.64
C GLU A 28 -15.41 -8.16 12.56
N ARG A 29 -16.38 -8.18 11.64
CA ARG A 29 -16.47 -9.20 10.60
C ARG A 29 -15.27 -9.13 9.67
N TRP A 30 -14.83 -7.94 9.29
CA TRP A 30 -13.68 -7.75 8.41
C TRP A 30 -12.38 -8.21 9.09
N LEU A 31 -12.19 -7.84 10.38
CA LEU A 31 -11.03 -8.28 11.16
C LEU A 31 -10.98 -9.79 11.30
N MET A 32 -12.11 -10.42 11.69
CA MET A 32 -12.19 -11.88 11.83
C MET A 32 -11.97 -12.59 10.49
N ALA A 33 -12.60 -12.11 9.40
CA ALA A 33 -12.44 -12.69 8.07
C ALA A 33 -10.99 -12.66 7.59
N TYR A 34 -10.28 -11.58 7.87
CA TYR A 34 -8.87 -11.44 7.51
C TYR A 34 -8.00 -12.46 8.26
N SER A 35 -8.17 -12.56 9.58
CA SER A 35 -7.42 -13.53 10.41
C SER A 35 -7.72 -14.97 10.01
N ALA A 36 -9.00 -15.29 9.77
CA ALA A 36 -9.41 -16.61 9.29
C ALA A 36 -8.80 -16.93 7.91
N GLY A 37 -8.72 -15.94 7.01
CA GLY A 37 -8.07 -16.08 5.71
C GLY A 37 -6.57 -16.39 5.79
N LEU A 38 -5.91 -15.95 6.86
CA LEU A 38 -4.52 -16.30 7.16
C LEU A 38 -4.37 -17.64 7.90
N GLY A 39 -5.49 -18.25 8.34
CA GLY A 39 -5.48 -19.44 9.19
C GLY A 39 -5.12 -19.14 10.65
N ASP A 40 -5.05 -17.86 11.04
CA ASP A 40 -4.77 -17.48 12.44
C ASP A 40 -6.08 -17.26 13.22
N MET A 41 -6.45 -18.29 13.96
CA MET A 41 -7.70 -18.39 14.72
C MET A 41 -7.49 -18.15 16.23
N LEU A 42 -6.47 -17.36 16.61
CA LEU A 42 -6.27 -17.02 18.01
C LEU A 42 -7.48 -16.23 18.56
N ASN A 43 -7.87 -16.51 19.81
CA ASN A 43 -9.03 -15.90 20.46
C ASN A 43 -9.01 -14.37 20.43
N CYS A 44 -7.83 -13.76 20.45
CA CYS A 44 -7.70 -12.29 20.35
C CYS A 44 -8.18 -11.72 19.01
N TYR A 45 -8.30 -12.54 17.97
CA TYR A 45 -8.73 -12.12 16.64
C TYR A 45 -10.17 -12.55 16.31
N VAL A 46 -10.71 -13.59 17.00
CA VAL A 46 -11.98 -14.19 16.57
C VAL A 46 -13.03 -14.32 17.67
N ASP A 47 -12.65 -14.17 18.95
CA ASP A 47 -13.59 -14.29 20.07
C ASP A 47 -14.09 -12.91 20.52
N THR A 48 -15.28 -12.53 20.05
CA THR A 48 -15.93 -11.25 20.38
C THR A 48 -16.50 -11.19 21.80
N THR A 49 -16.52 -12.33 22.52
CA THR A 49 -17.03 -12.38 23.92
C THR A 49 -16.01 -11.98 24.97
N ARG A 50 -14.76 -11.71 24.55
CA ARG A 50 -13.70 -11.27 25.45
C ARG A 50 -13.99 -9.89 26.04
N GLU A 51 -13.57 -9.67 27.27
CA GLU A 51 -13.75 -8.41 28.02
C GLU A 51 -13.34 -7.16 27.23
N PHE A 52 -12.23 -7.24 26.46
CA PHE A 52 -11.71 -6.13 25.65
C PHE A 52 -12.01 -6.28 24.15
N GLY A 53 -12.91 -7.21 23.79
CA GLY A 53 -13.23 -7.54 22.40
C GLY A 53 -12.06 -8.13 21.63
N ILE A 54 -12.17 -8.07 20.31
CA ILE A 54 -11.12 -8.53 19.39
C ILE A 54 -10.19 -7.37 18.97
N VAL A 55 -9.04 -7.73 18.44
CA VAL A 55 -8.11 -6.81 17.75
C VAL A 55 -7.84 -7.32 16.34
N GLY A 56 -7.46 -6.43 15.44
CA GLY A 56 -7.00 -6.81 14.11
C GLY A 56 -5.67 -7.56 14.18
N HIS A 57 -5.55 -8.60 13.33
CA HIS A 57 -4.24 -9.21 13.10
C HIS A 57 -3.21 -8.13 12.71
N PRO A 58 -1.96 -8.16 13.17
CA PRO A 58 -0.96 -7.12 12.85
C PRO A 58 -0.84 -6.81 11.36
N LEU A 59 -0.91 -7.81 10.50
CA LEU A 59 -0.85 -7.64 9.05
C LEU A 59 -2.14 -7.06 8.42
N PHE A 60 -3.20 -6.84 9.20
CA PHE A 60 -4.43 -6.24 8.68
C PHE A 60 -4.21 -4.81 8.15
N SER A 61 -3.23 -4.09 8.68
CA SER A 61 -2.83 -2.77 8.17
C SER A 61 -2.55 -2.79 6.66
N ILE A 62 -1.93 -3.87 6.16
CA ILE A 62 -1.63 -4.05 4.73
C ILE A 62 -2.91 -4.15 3.89
N CYS A 63 -3.98 -4.75 4.46
CA CYS A 63 -5.26 -4.87 3.78
C CYS A 63 -5.91 -3.50 3.56
N VAL A 64 -5.89 -2.62 4.57
CA VAL A 64 -6.48 -1.28 4.45
C VAL A 64 -5.62 -0.33 3.60
N GLU A 65 -4.32 -0.56 3.51
CA GLU A 65 -3.39 0.22 2.66
C GLU A 65 -3.59 -0.02 1.15
N TRP A 66 -4.19 -1.16 0.77
CA TRP A 66 -4.22 -1.62 -0.62
C TRP A 66 -4.80 -0.60 -1.62
N PRO A 67 -5.92 0.10 -1.37
CA PRO A 67 -6.43 1.11 -2.29
C PRO A 67 -5.46 2.27 -2.52
N ALA A 68 -4.75 2.71 -1.47
CA ALA A 68 -3.76 3.78 -1.59
C ALA A 68 -2.54 3.32 -2.41
N ILE A 69 -2.13 2.05 -2.26
CA ILE A 69 -1.05 1.44 -3.06
C ILE A 69 -1.43 1.38 -4.53
N GLU A 70 -2.64 0.93 -4.87
CA GLU A 70 -3.11 0.89 -6.26
C GLU A 70 -3.18 2.31 -6.85
N ALA A 71 -3.73 3.28 -6.11
CA ALA A 71 -3.78 4.66 -6.55
C ALA A 71 -2.38 5.28 -6.75
N SER A 72 -1.39 4.88 -5.94
CA SER A 72 0.00 5.33 -6.13
C SER A 72 0.60 4.87 -7.46
N ARG A 73 0.18 3.70 -7.96
CA ARG A 73 0.58 3.22 -9.28
C ARG A 73 -0.06 4.03 -10.40
N ASP A 74 -1.29 4.51 -10.18
CA ASP A 74 -1.99 5.35 -11.16
C ASP A 74 -1.33 6.73 -11.29
N LEU A 75 -0.71 7.26 -10.23
CA LEU A 75 0.11 8.47 -10.32
C LEU A 75 1.27 8.33 -11.32
N LEU A 76 1.90 7.15 -11.39
CA LEU A 76 3.03 6.92 -12.29
C LEU A 76 2.65 7.02 -13.78
N TYR A 77 1.37 6.80 -14.14
CA TYR A 77 0.91 6.96 -15.54
C TYR A 77 1.02 8.39 -16.02
N GLN A 78 0.83 9.36 -15.14
CA GLN A 78 0.97 10.78 -15.50
C GLN A 78 2.42 11.17 -15.72
N TYR A 79 3.36 10.29 -15.31
CA TYR A 79 4.79 10.50 -15.34
C TYR A 79 5.55 9.47 -16.18
N GLY A 80 4.89 8.89 -17.18
CA GLY A 80 5.51 8.10 -18.23
C GLY A 80 5.30 6.59 -18.14
N LEU A 81 4.79 6.03 -17.02
CA LEU A 81 4.48 4.60 -16.96
C LEU A 81 3.33 4.26 -17.94
N THR A 82 3.54 3.28 -18.80
CA THR A 82 2.51 2.82 -19.72
C THR A 82 1.64 1.72 -19.10
N PRO A 83 0.39 1.49 -19.61
CA PRO A 83 -0.46 0.40 -19.14
C PRO A 83 0.21 -0.99 -19.23
N ASP A 84 1.00 -1.25 -20.29
CA ASP A 84 1.70 -2.52 -20.45
C ASP A 84 2.82 -2.70 -19.40
N GLU A 85 3.47 -1.61 -19.02
CA GLU A 85 4.53 -1.62 -18.01
C GLU A 85 3.99 -1.82 -16.60
N ARG A 86 2.76 -1.40 -16.33
CA ARG A 86 2.09 -1.67 -15.05
C ARG A 86 2.14 -3.16 -14.68
N PHE A 87 1.93 -4.03 -15.65
CA PHE A 87 1.94 -5.48 -15.42
C PHE A 87 3.33 -6.09 -15.23
N ARG A 88 4.38 -5.28 -15.38
CA ARG A 88 5.77 -5.72 -15.13
C ARG A 88 6.21 -5.48 -13.70
N VAL A 89 5.33 -4.90 -12.87
CA VAL A 89 5.63 -4.61 -11.47
C VAL A 89 5.81 -5.88 -10.65
N VAL A 90 6.83 -5.87 -9.80
CA VAL A 90 7.06 -6.89 -8.77
C VAL A 90 7.15 -6.20 -7.42
N HIS A 91 6.36 -6.64 -6.47
CA HIS A 91 6.49 -6.22 -5.09
C HIS A 91 7.80 -6.81 -4.53
N SER A 92 8.74 -5.97 -4.16
CA SER A 92 10.09 -6.40 -3.77
C SER A 92 10.33 -6.31 -2.27
N THR A 93 9.86 -5.25 -1.63
CA THR A 93 10.03 -5.03 -0.19
C THR A 93 8.79 -4.44 0.44
N HIS A 94 8.57 -4.76 1.73
CA HIS A 94 7.50 -4.18 2.52
C HIS A 94 7.94 -4.09 3.98
N ASN A 95 8.20 -2.89 4.44
CA ASN A 95 8.51 -2.59 5.84
C ASN A 95 7.28 -1.96 6.47
N VAL A 96 6.79 -2.52 7.57
CA VAL A 96 5.62 -2.04 8.29
C VAL A 96 6.00 -1.70 9.73
N ALA A 97 5.62 -0.52 10.19
CA ALA A 97 5.66 -0.12 11.58
C ALA A 97 4.22 0.00 12.10
N ILE A 98 3.88 -0.78 13.12
CA ILE A 98 2.55 -0.78 13.75
C ILE A 98 2.67 0.03 15.04
N HIS A 99 1.94 1.14 15.13
CA HIS A 99 1.97 2.03 16.29
C HIS A 99 0.91 1.65 17.33
N ARG A 100 -0.24 1.12 16.87
CA ARG A 100 -1.26 0.47 17.68
C ARG A 100 -2.01 -0.57 16.88
N LEU A 101 -2.62 -1.53 17.59
CA LEU A 101 -3.49 -2.52 16.93
C LEU A 101 -4.80 -1.85 16.48
N ILE A 102 -5.27 -2.28 15.33
CA ILE A 102 -6.56 -1.88 14.77
C ILE A 102 -7.68 -2.59 15.55
N ARG A 103 -8.77 -1.90 15.81
CA ARG A 103 -9.92 -2.42 16.57
C ARG A 103 -11.22 -2.22 15.81
N PRO A 104 -12.27 -3.01 16.13
CA PRO A 104 -13.61 -2.70 15.66
C PRO A 104 -14.04 -1.28 16.07
N GLY A 105 -14.67 -0.57 15.15
CA GLY A 105 -15.08 0.83 15.35
C GLY A 105 -14.06 1.87 14.91
N ASP A 106 -12.80 1.48 14.64
CA ASP A 106 -11.81 2.41 14.10
C ASP A 106 -12.29 3.00 12.76
N GLN A 107 -12.10 4.31 12.61
CA GLN A 107 -12.18 5.02 11.35
C GLN A 107 -10.75 5.33 10.91
N LEU A 108 -10.31 4.69 9.82
CA LEU A 108 -8.93 4.79 9.36
C LEU A 108 -8.85 5.56 8.05
N VAL A 109 -7.81 6.36 7.91
CA VAL A 109 -7.50 7.12 6.70
C VAL A 109 -6.12 6.73 6.21
N ASN A 110 -6.03 6.27 4.96
CA ASN A 110 -4.77 5.91 4.32
C ASN A 110 -4.43 6.89 3.20
N LYS A 111 -3.16 7.26 3.12
CA LYS A 111 -2.62 8.08 2.04
C LYS A 111 -1.24 7.58 1.62
N ALA A 112 -1.02 7.44 0.32
CA ALA A 112 0.27 7.03 -0.22
C ALA A 112 1.07 8.23 -0.72
N HIS A 113 2.40 8.14 -0.58
CA HIS A 113 3.38 9.14 -1.01
C HIS A 113 4.47 8.45 -1.83
N ILE A 114 4.80 8.98 -3.00
CA ILE A 114 5.95 8.53 -3.78
C ILE A 114 7.22 9.09 -3.13
N LEU A 115 8.06 8.23 -2.56
CA LEU A 115 9.29 8.65 -1.89
C LEU A 115 10.47 8.77 -2.84
N SER A 116 10.61 7.81 -3.75
CA SER A 116 11.72 7.80 -4.69
C SER A 116 11.40 6.98 -5.94
N VAL A 117 12.04 7.34 -7.03
CA VAL A 117 12.14 6.57 -8.27
C VAL A 117 13.61 6.46 -8.60
N THR A 118 14.13 5.25 -8.70
CA THR A 118 15.57 5.02 -8.92
C THR A 118 15.77 3.97 -10.00
N GLU A 119 16.65 4.24 -10.95
CA GLU A 119 17.03 3.26 -11.95
C GLU A 119 17.92 2.17 -11.33
N ILE A 120 17.61 0.93 -11.67
CA ILE A 120 18.36 -0.26 -11.28
C ILE A 120 18.62 -1.13 -12.51
N ARG A 121 19.55 -2.07 -12.41
CA ARG A 121 19.93 -2.95 -13.54
C ARG A 121 18.73 -3.64 -14.21
N SER A 122 17.67 -3.95 -13.46
CA SER A 122 16.50 -4.68 -13.97
C SER A 122 15.34 -3.76 -14.38
N GLY A 123 15.46 -2.43 -14.25
CA GLY A 123 14.42 -1.47 -14.56
C GLY A 123 14.39 -0.29 -13.58
N ALA A 124 13.21 0.05 -13.06
CA ALA A 124 13.03 1.10 -12.07
C ALA A 124 12.52 0.54 -10.75
N ILE A 125 13.04 1.02 -9.62
CA ILE A 125 12.44 0.79 -8.31
C ILE A 125 11.74 2.06 -7.83
N VAL A 126 10.49 1.93 -7.42
CA VAL A 126 9.69 3.01 -6.84
C VAL A 126 9.44 2.66 -5.37
N LEU A 127 9.80 3.56 -4.47
CA LEU A 127 9.46 3.45 -3.06
C LEU A 127 8.21 4.29 -2.77
N VAL A 128 7.23 3.64 -2.16
CA VAL A 128 5.96 4.25 -1.76
C VAL A 128 5.81 4.13 -0.25
N ARG A 129 5.57 5.23 0.42
CA ARG A 129 5.16 5.26 1.82
C ARG A 129 3.64 5.33 1.91
N VAL A 130 3.05 4.55 2.80
CA VAL A 130 1.64 4.68 3.17
C VAL A 130 1.55 4.98 4.66
N ASP A 131 0.85 6.04 5.00
CA ASP A 131 0.52 6.39 6.38
C ASP A 131 -0.95 6.07 6.63
N THR A 132 -1.21 5.34 7.73
CA THR A 132 -2.54 5.02 8.24
C THR A 132 -2.77 5.78 9.51
N LEU A 133 -3.74 6.68 9.51
CA LEU A 133 -4.12 7.51 10.64
C LEU A 133 -5.54 7.15 11.09
N ASP A 134 -5.88 7.42 12.35
CA ASP A 134 -7.27 7.39 12.80
C ASP A 134 -7.97 8.74 12.57
N ASP A 135 -9.24 8.83 12.97
CA ASP A 135 -10.08 10.04 12.85
C ASP A 135 -9.59 11.23 13.69
N GLN A 136 -8.66 10.98 14.61
CA GLN A 136 -7.99 12.03 15.40
C GLN A 136 -6.61 12.40 14.84
N ASN A 137 -6.26 11.91 13.65
CA ASN A 137 -4.94 12.06 13.01
C ASN A 137 -3.79 11.42 13.82
N VAL A 138 -4.06 10.43 14.65
CA VAL A 138 -3.04 9.67 15.37
C VAL A 138 -2.57 8.51 14.50
N ALA A 139 -1.26 8.31 14.43
CA ALA A 139 -0.68 7.24 13.64
C ALA A 139 -1.07 5.84 14.17
N VAL A 140 -1.63 5.02 13.30
CA VAL A 140 -2.00 3.62 13.57
C VAL A 140 -0.95 2.68 12.98
N ALA A 141 -0.56 2.90 11.74
CA ALA A 141 0.50 2.18 11.07
C ALA A 141 1.19 3.07 10.03
N SER A 142 2.40 2.70 9.65
CA SER A 142 3.07 3.27 8.49
C SER A 142 3.85 2.18 7.77
N SER A 143 3.88 2.22 6.45
CA SER A 143 4.65 1.28 5.66
C SER A 143 5.49 1.96 4.60
N ILE A 144 6.57 1.29 4.19
CA ILE A 144 7.35 1.64 3.00
C ILE A 144 7.43 0.39 2.14
N GLN A 145 6.94 0.51 0.90
CA GLN A 145 6.92 -0.55 -0.07
C GLN A 145 7.85 -0.25 -1.24
N GLY A 146 8.58 -1.25 -1.70
CA GLY A 146 9.39 -1.20 -2.91
C GLY A 146 8.73 -1.96 -4.05
N HIS A 147 8.47 -1.28 -5.15
CA HIS A 147 7.93 -1.84 -6.38
C HIS A 147 8.97 -1.77 -7.49
N VAL A 148 9.36 -2.91 -8.03
CA VAL A 148 10.29 -2.99 -9.17
C VAL A 148 9.50 -3.12 -10.46
N TYR A 149 9.59 -2.14 -11.34
CA TYR A 149 9.07 -2.14 -12.70
C TYR A 149 10.16 -2.64 -13.64
N ARG A 150 10.05 -3.89 -14.10
CA ARG A 150 11.06 -4.54 -14.93
C ARG A 150 11.15 -3.94 -16.33
N ASN A 151 12.38 -3.68 -16.79
CA ASN A 151 12.66 -3.08 -18.11
C ASN A 151 11.93 -1.75 -18.32
N VAL A 152 11.80 -0.96 -17.29
CA VAL A 152 11.29 0.41 -17.32
C VAL A 152 12.46 1.35 -17.00
N ALA A 153 12.70 2.34 -17.83
CA ALA A 153 13.74 3.34 -17.64
C ALA A 153 13.27 4.47 -16.71
N VAL A 154 14.22 5.28 -16.25
CA VAL A 154 13.95 6.47 -15.43
C VAL A 154 14.55 7.69 -16.12
N CYS A 155 13.90 8.86 -16.00
CA CYS A 155 14.42 10.15 -16.46
C CYS A 155 14.11 11.26 -15.43
N GLY A 156 14.85 12.35 -15.51
CA GLY A 156 14.76 13.52 -14.62
C GLY A 156 15.99 13.73 -13.78
#